data_1c7f780455c6de042eda095ed4bbd506
#
_entry.id   1c7f780455c6de042eda095ed4bbd506
#
_cell.length_a   1.000
_cell.length_b   1.000
_cell.length_c   1.000
_cell.angle_alpha   90.00
_cell.angle_beta   90.00
_cell.angle_gamma   90.00
#
_symmetry.space_group_name_H-M   'P 1'
#
loop_
_entity.id
_entity.type
_entity.pdbx_description
1 polymer ?
#
loop_
_entity_poly.entity_id
_entity_poly.type
_entity_poly.pdbx_seq_one_letter_code
_entity_poly.pdbx_strand_id
1 'polypeptide(L)'
;MNVLPKGAEPPHLKLTALDGRELDLAAPPAALVLAFVHPDVAASRNVVGFLRKLQEMLPDLPVWLVSSADREATERYVKGYLGNYLEGYPVVAEGCAVLEAFGATHVPTVHYFADGKVDVAFTGFHKLALNTLAERAAAALEARAKPLITDLENKGEYELAEPSGC
;
A
#
# COMPACT_ATOMS: atom_id res chain seq x y z
N MET A 1 -2.85 11.85 11.61
CA MET A 1 -2.31 10.88 10.65
C MET A 1 -1.56 9.81 11.40
N ASN A 2 -2.19 8.67 11.54
CA ASN A 2 -1.63 7.62 12.38
C ASN A 2 -1.11 6.46 11.53
N VAL A 3 0.12 6.08 11.81
CA VAL A 3 0.69 4.82 11.35
C VAL A 3 1.00 3.97 12.56
N LEU A 4 1.04 2.65 12.38
CA LEU A 4 1.51 1.78 13.44
C LEU A 4 3.01 2.01 13.68
N PRO A 5 3.46 1.99 14.93
CA PRO A 5 4.88 2.16 15.22
C PRO A 5 5.72 1.00 14.72
N LYS A 6 6.99 1.26 14.43
CA LYS A 6 7.95 0.22 14.04
C LYS A 6 7.99 -0.88 15.10
N GLY A 7 7.94 -2.12 14.65
CA GLY A 7 7.90 -3.30 15.51
C GLY A 7 6.51 -3.74 15.94
N ALA A 8 5.47 -2.94 15.65
CA ALA A 8 4.09 -3.33 15.99
C ALA A 8 3.59 -4.45 15.07
N GLU A 9 2.72 -5.27 15.60
CA GLU A 9 1.99 -6.27 14.81
C GLU A 9 0.72 -5.63 14.24
N PRO A 10 0.23 -6.09 13.05
CA PRO A 10 -1.03 -5.60 12.53
C PRO A 10 -2.21 -6.10 13.37
N PRO A 11 -3.35 -5.40 13.33
CA PRO A 11 -4.59 -5.95 13.88
C PRO A 11 -4.90 -7.31 13.24
N HIS A 12 -5.44 -8.24 14.03
CA HIS A 12 -5.78 -9.58 13.54
C HIS A 12 -7.09 -9.54 12.74
N LEU A 13 -7.00 -9.18 11.48
CA LEU A 13 -8.13 -9.07 10.57
C LEU A 13 -7.92 -10.02 9.39
N LYS A 14 -9.03 -10.45 8.79
CA LYS A 14 -9.02 -11.10 7.47
C LYS A 14 -9.51 -10.10 6.45
N LEU A 15 -8.75 -9.93 5.38
CA LEU A 15 -9.10 -9.05 4.28
C LEU A 15 -9.50 -9.91 3.08
N THR A 16 -10.55 -9.49 2.39
CA THR A 16 -11.01 -10.14 1.15
C THR A 16 -10.95 -9.14 0.02
N ALA A 17 -10.16 -9.44 -1.00
CA ALA A 17 -10.06 -8.59 -2.18
C ALA A 17 -11.28 -8.74 -3.10
N LEU A 18 -11.45 -7.80 -4.02
CA LEU A 18 -12.52 -7.85 -5.02
C LEU A 18 -12.50 -9.12 -5.87
N ASP A 19 -11.32 -9.70 -6.08
CA ASP A 19 -11.14 -10.94 -6.85
C ASP A 19 -11.32 -12.22 -6.00
N GLY A 20 -11.65 -12.07 -4.73
CA GLY A 20 -11.90 -13.20 -3.83
C GLY A 20 -10.68 -13.69 -3.06
N ARG A 21 -9.47 -13.18 -3.34
CA ARG A 21 -8.29 -13.54 -2.55
C ARG A 21 -8.43 -13.06 -1.12
N GLU A 22 -7.88 -13.84 -0.19
CA GLU A 22 -7.93 -13.55 1.23
C GLU A 22 -6.52 -13.33 1.79
N LEU A 23 -6.43 -12.42 2.76
CA LEU A 23 -5.21 -12.16 3.52
C LEU A 23 -5.55 -12.21 5.01
N ASP A 24 -4.91 -13.09 5.74
CA ASP A 24 -5.05 -13.19 7.19
C ASP A 24 -3.91 -12.43 7.87
N LEU A 25 -4.24 -11.30 8.47
CA LEU A 25 -3.26 -10.47 9.17
C LEU A 25 -2.82 -11.06 10.52
N ALA A 26 -3.48 -12.12 11.01
CA ALA A 26 -2.98 -12.87 12.15
C ALA A 26 -1.80 -13.78 11.79
N ALA A 27 -1.65 -14.11 10.51
CA ALA A 27 -0.56 -14.93 9.99
C ALA A 27 -0.06 -14.34 8.66
N PRO A 28 0.51 -13.12 8.66
CA PRO A 28 0.91 -12.45 7.42
C PRO A 28 2.11 -13.12 6.77
N PRO A 29 2.28 -12.93 5.44
CA PRO A 29 3.51 -13.36 4.78
C PRO A 29 4.75 -12.72 5.42
N ALA A 30 5.91 -13.34 5.23
CA ALA A 30 7.17 -12.84 5.76
C ALA A 30 7.52 -11.43 5.27
N ALA A 31 7.07 -11.05 4.08
CA ALA A 31 7.14 -9.70 3.55
C ALA A 31 5.76 -9.32 3.02
N LEU A 32 5.25 -8.16 3.39
CA LEU A 32 3.92 -7.70 2.99
C LEU A 32 3.89 -6.18 2.94
N VAL A 33 3.40 -5.63 1.83
CA VAL A 33 3.04 -4.21 1.73
C VAL A 33 1.53 -4.10 1.78
N LEU A 34 1.04 -3.23 2.66
CA LEU A 34 -0.37 -2.92 2.80
C LEU A 34 -0.54 -1.41 2.67
N ALA A 35 -1.24 -0.97 1.63
CA ALA A 35 -1.44 0.45 1.34
C ALA A 35 -2.91 0.81 1.42
N PHE A 36 -3.23 1.81 2.24
CA PHE A 36 -4.56 2.39 2.34
C PHE A 36 -4.64 3.56 1.37
N VAL A 37 -5.63 3.54 0.48
CA VAL A 37 -5.74 4.49 -0.63
C VAL A 37 -7.19 4.94 -0.83
N HIS A 38 -7.36 6.03 -1.56
CA HIS A 38 -8.66 6.45 -2.09
C HIS A 38 -8.49 6.87 -3.55
N PRO A 39 -9.38 6.44 -4.46
CA PRO A 39 -9.25 6.71 -5.89
C PRO A 39 -9.19 8.21 -6.25
N ASP A 40 -9.84 9.06 -5.49
CA ASP A 40 -9.92 10.49 -5.77
C ASP A 40 -8.78 11.31 -5.16
N VAL A 41 -7.89 10.68 -4.42
CA VAL A 41 -6.75 11.36 -3.79
C VAL A 41 -5.52 11.24 -4.67
N ALA A 42 -4.99 12.38 -5.13
CA ALA A 42 -3.86 12.40 -6.07
C ALA A 42 -2.62 11.70 -5.52
N ALA A 43 -2.28 11.93 -4.26
CA ALA A 43 -1.15 11.27 -3.61
C ALA A 43 -1.33 9.74 -3.56
N SER A 44 -2.57 9.26 -3.36
CA SER A 44 -2.88 7.82 -3.42
C SER A 44 -2.59 7.24 -4.81
N ARG A 45 -2.99 7.93 -5.86
CA ARG A 45 -2.73 7.48 -7.24
C ARG A 45 -1.23 7.39 -7.52
N ASN A 46 -0.45 8.34 -7.05
CA ASN A 46 1.00 8.33 -7.21
C ASN A 46 1.65 7.17 -6.45
N VAL A 47 1.23 6.93 -5.21
CA VAL A 47 1.72 5.80 -4.41
C VAL A 47 1.40 4.47 -5.11
N VAL A 48 0.18 4.29 -5.60
CA VAL A 48 -0.21 3.07 -6.31
C VAL A 48 0.67 2.84 -7.54
N GLY A 49 0.96 3.88 -8.31
CA GLY A 49 1.84 3.78 -9.47
C GLY A 49 3.25 3.29 -9.12
N PHE A 50 3.83 3.80 -8.04
CA PHE A 50 5.15 3.37 -7.59
C PHE A 50 5.15 2.01 -6.89
N LEU A 51 4.09 1.64 -6.19
CA LEU A 51 3.94 0.29 -5.64
C LEU A 51 3.84 -0.74 -6.76
N ARG A 52 3.19 -0.41 -7.87
CA ARG A 52 3.17 -1.26 -9.04
C ARG A 52 4.58 -1.45 -9.62
N LYS A 53 5.34 -0.36 -9.74
CA LYS A 53 6.74 -0.42 -10.17
C LYS A 53 7.55 -1.30 -9.22
N LEU A 54 7.33 -1.19 -7.92
CA LEU A 54 7.97 -2.03 -6.92
C LEU A 54 7.61 -3.51 -7.14
N GLN A 55 6.36 -3.82 -7.41
CA GLN A 55 5.91 -5.18 -7.69
C GLN A 55 6.59 -5.77 -8.95
N GLU A 56 6.81 -4.94 -9.96
CA GLU A 56 7.56 -5.37 -11.16
C GLU A 56 9.03 -5.68 -10.84
N MET A 57 9.63 -4.89 -9.95
CA MET A 57 11.00 -5.14 -9.48
C MET A 57 11.11 -6.35 -8.57
N LEU A 58 10.10 -6.58 -7.74
CA LEU A 58 10.05 -7.62 -6.73
C LEU A 58 8.77 -8.45 -6.90
N PRO A 59 8.71 -9.34 -7.91
CA PRO A 59 7.46 -10.08 -8.22
C PRO A 59 6.96 -10.95 -7.07
N ASP A 60 7.83 -11.36 -6.17
CA ASP A 60 7.48 -12.21 -5.03
C ASP A 60 7.00 -11.42 -3.80
N LEU A 61 7.00 -10.09 -3.88
CA LEU A 61 6.52 -9.24 -2.79
C LEU A 61 5.00 -9.11 -2.85
N PRO A 62 4.26 -9.60 -1.85
CA PRO A 62 2.84 -9.33 -1.77
C PRO A 62 2.57 -7.84 -1.53
N VAL A 63 1.74 -7.24 -2.39
CA VAL A 63 1.27 -5.86 -2.25
C VAL A 63 -0.25 -5.87 -2.28
N TRP A 64 -0.85 -5.43 -1.19
CA TRP A 64 -2.30 -5.33 -1.05
C TRP A 64 -2.72 -3.88 -0.94
N LEU A 65 -3.77 -3.53 -1.67
CA LEU A 65 -4.38 -2.20 -1.62
C LEU A 65 -5.69 -2.29 -0.87
N VAL A 66 -5.92 -1.36 0.05
CA VAL A 66 -7.19 -1.24 0.78
C VAL A 66 -7.78 0.12 0.45
N SER A 67 -8.88 0.13 -0.29
CA SER A 67 -9.57 1.35 -0.68
C SER A 67 -10.59 1.75 0.39
N SER A 68 -10.56 3.00 0.80
CA SER A 68 -11.58 3.57 1.69
C SER A 68 -12.88 3.93 0.97
N ALA A 69 -12.89 3.86 -0.36
CA ALA A 69 -14.09 4.09 -1.16
C ALA A 69 -15.01 2.87 -1.12
N ASP A 70 -16.27 3.09 -1.51
CA ASP A 70 -17.23 2.01 -1.64
C ASP A 70 -16.84 1.02 -2.75
N ARG A 71 -17.55 -0.09 -2.81
CA ARG A 71 -17.27 -1.14 -3.78
C ARG A 71 -17.36 -0.65 -5.21
N GLU A 72 -18.41 0.11 -5.54
CA GLU A 72 -18.63 0.59 -6.90
C GLU A 72 -17.52 1.54 -7.35
N ALA A 73 -17.15 2.51 -6.52
CA ALA A 73 -16.07 3.45 -6.82
C ALA A 73 -14.72 2.74 -6.95
N THR A 74 -14.46 1.77 -6.08
CA THR A 74 -13.22 0.98 -6.14
C THR A 74 -13.17 0.12 -7.39
N GLU A 75 -14.26 -0.53 -7.78
CA GLU A 75 -14.34 -1.31 -9.01
C GLU A 75 -14.11 -0.45 -10.24
N ARG A 76 -14.69 0.75 -10.29
CA ARG A 76 -14.45 1.69 -11.40
C ARG A 76 -12.98 2.09 -11.47
N TYR A 77 -12.36 2.33 -10.34
CA TYR A 77 -10.95 2.68 -10.26
C TYR A 77 -10.06 1.56 -10.82
N VAL A 78 -10.32 0.32 -10.39
CA VAL A 78 -9.58 -0.85 -10.85
C VAL A 78 -9.78 -1.08 -12.35
N LYS A 79 -11.00 -1.01 -12.85
CA LYS A 79 -11.33 -1.31 -14.25
C LYS A 79 -11.08 -0.15 -15.21
N GLY A 80 -11.24 1.07 -14.74
CA GLY A 80 -11.18 2.27 -15.58
C GLY A 80 -9.80 2.91 -15.63
N TYR A 81 -9.47 3.65 -14.60
CA TYR A 81 -8.28 4.48 -14.58
C TYR A 81 -6.98 3.68 -14.60
N LEU A 82 -6.92 2.62 -13.82
CA LEU A 82 -5.75 1.75 -13.73
C LEU A 82 -6.07 0.30 -14.11
N GLY A 83 -7.13 0.08 -14.88
CA GLY A 83 -7.65 -1.26 -15.18
C GLY A 83 -6.58 -2.27 -15.61
N ASN A 84 -5.74 -1.89 -16.55
CA ASN A 84 -4.65 -2.74 -17.00
C ASN A 84 -3.48 -2.78 -16.02
N TYR A 85 -3.39 -1.81 -15.12
CA TYR A 85 -2.33 -1.71 -14.14
C TYR A 85 -2.62 -2.48 -12.86
N LEU A 86 -3.88 -2.51 -12.44
CA LEU A 86 -4.27 -3.17 -11.21
C LEU A 86 -4.85 -4.56 -11.44
N GLU A 87 -4.92 -4.99 -12.69
CA GLU A 87 -5.31 -6.35 -13.01
C GLU A 87 -4.33 -7.32 -12.34
N GLY A 88 -4.88 -8.22 -11.54
CA GLY A 88 -4.08 -9.17 -10.79
C GLY A 88 -3.62 -8.71 -9.41
N TYR A 89 -3.81 -7.43 -9.06
CA TYR A 89 -3.53 -6.96 -7.71
C TYR A 89 -4.72 -7.19 -6.78
N PRO A 90 -4.48 -7.63 -5.53
CA PRO A 90 -5.54 -7.71 -4.55
C PRO A 90 -5.93 -6.31 -4.06
N VAL A 91 -7.17 -5.91 -4.33
CA VAL A 91 -7.72 -4.63 -3.88
C VAL A 91 -8.95 -4.89 -3.04
N VAL A 92 -8.94 -4.39 -1.81
CA VAL A 92 -10.06 -4.47 -0.87
C VAL A 92 -10.88 -3.19 -0.98
N ALA A 93 -12.19 -3.31 -1.18
CA ALA A 93 -13.11 -2.17 -1.15
C ALA A 93 -13.74 -2.01 0.23
N GLU A 94 -14.38 -0.86 0.46
CA GLU A 94 -15.09 -0.58 1.71
C GLU A 94 -14.18 -0.75 2.94
N GLY A 95 -12.95 -0.25 2.82
CA GLY A 95 -11.89 -0.49 3.79
C GLY A 95 -11.93 0.35 5.05
N CYS A 96 -12.99 1.13 5.30
CA CYS A 96 -13.05 2.04 6.45
C CYS A 96 -12.87 1.31 7.79
N ALA A 97 -13.45 0.13 7.94
CA ALA A 97 -13.26 -0.65 9.17
C ALA A 97 -11.80 -1.09 9.36
N VAL A 98 -11.11 -1.39 8.26
CA VAL A 98 -9.70 -1.75 8.29
C VAL A 98 -8.85 -0.54 8.70
N LEU A 99 -9.09 0.61 8.08
CA LEU A 99 -8.39 1.85 8.44
C LEU A 99 -8.60 2.18 9.91
N GLU A 100 -9.84 2.09 10.39
CA GLU A 100 -10.18 2.34 11.78
C GLU A 100 -9.41 1.40 12.72
N ALA A 101 -9.35 0.12 12.41
CA ALA A 101 -8.60 -0.86 13.22
C ALA A 101 -7.11 -0.54 13.27
N PHE A 102 -6.54 0.05 12.22
CA PHE A 102 -5.15 0.50 12.20
C PHE A 102 -4.95 1.89 12.83
N GLY A 103 -6.02 2.60 13.15
CA GLY A 103 -5.95 3.99 13.56
C GLY A 103 -5.58 4.95 12.44
N ALA A 104 -5.70 4.53 11.19
CA ALA A 104 -5.39 5.36 10.04
C ALA A 104 -6.56 6.26 9.68
N THR A 105 -6.33 7.56 9.59
CA THR A 105 -7.35 8.56 9.30
C THR A 105 -7.17 9.23 7.95
N HIS A 106 -6.01 9.08 7.35
CA HIS A 106 -5.62 9.72 6.09
C HIS A 106 -5.11 8.70 5.08
N VAL A 107 -5.20 9.04 3.81
CA VAL A 107 -4.70 8.24 2.70
C VAL A 107 -3.84 9.10 1.76
N PRO A 108 -2.82 8.53 1.13
CA PRO A 108 -2.36 7.16 1.32
C PRO A 108 -1.64 6.98 2.65
N THR A 109 -1.76 5.79 3.21
CA THR A 109 -0.99 5.35 4.36
C THR A 109 -0.45 3.97 4.03
N VAL A 110 0.86 3.79 4.11
CA VAL A 110 1.54 2.57 3.68
C VAL A 110 2.25 1.93 4.86
N HIS A 111 2.08 0.62 4.97
CA HIS A 111 2.82 -0.21 5.93
C HIS A 111 3.57 -1.30 5.18
N TYR A 112 4.84 -1.46 5.49
CA TYR A 112 5.61 -2.63 5.10
C TYR A 112 5.89 -3.47 6.35
N PHE A 113 5.43 -4.72 6.31
CA PHE A 113 5.64 -5.69 7.40
C PHE A 113 6.74 -6.67 7.01
N ALA A 114 7.71 -6.81 7.89
CA ALA A 114 8.74 -7.84 7.81
C ALA A 114 8.55 -8.80 8.98
N ASP A 115 8.38 -10.08 8.69
CA ASP A 115 8.12 -11.11 9.68
C ASP A 115 6.97 -10.76 10.65
N GLY A 116 5.89 -10.20 10.10
CA GLY A 116 4.68 -9.85 10.84
C GLY A 116 4.76 -8.59 11.66
N LYS A 117 5.81 -7.78 11.51
CA LYS A 117 5.99 -6.54 12.27
C LYS A 117 6.28 -5.38 11.34
N VAL A 118 5.78 -4.20 11.70
CA VAL A 118 6.04 -2.98 10.93
C VAL A 118 7.54 -2.70 10.87
N ASP A 119 8.06 -2.60 9.66
CA ASP A 119 9.44 -2.18 9.38
C ASP A 119 9.51 -0.77 8.81
N VAL A 120 8.59 -0.44 7.89
CA VAL A 120 8.46 0.91 7.31
C VAL A 120 6.99 1.29 7.30
N ALA A 121 6.67 2.50 7.73
CA ALA A 121 5.31 3.03 7.66
C ALA A 121 5.35 4.55 7.45
N PHE A 122 4.44 5.04 6.61
CA PHE A 122 4.37 6.47 6.30
C PHE A 122 2.99 6.84 5.78
N THR A 123 2.69 8.14 5.77
CA THR A 123 1.49 8.71 5.16
C THR A 123 1.88 9.67 4.05
N GLY A 124 1.00 9.82 3.06
CA GLY A 124 1.25 10.67 1.90
C GLY A 124 2.15 10.00 0.87
N PHE A 125 2.41 10.72 -0.21
CA PHE A 125 3.44 10.32 -1.16
C PHE A 125 4.79 10.81 -0.63
N HIS A 126 5.62 9.88 -0.21
CA HIS A 126 6.89 10.18 0.46
C HIS A 126 8.03 9.46 -0.26
N LYS A 127 8.75 10.21 -1.09
CA LYS A 127 9.82 9.69 -1.97
C LYS A 127 10.87 8.89 -1.20
N LEU A 128 11.40 9.49 -0.13
CA LEU A 128 12.45 8.84 0.67
C LEU A 128 11.93 7.55 1.33
N ALA A 129 10.73 7.60 1.91
CA ALA A 129 10.14 6.43 2.56
C ALA A 129 9.85 5.31 1.57
N LEU A 130 9.37 5.63 0.36
CA LEU A 130 9.15 4.65 -0.70
C LEU A 130 10.44 3.98 -1.14
N ASN A 131 11.53 4.76 -1.30
CA ASN A 131 12.83 4.20 -1.63
C ASN A 131 13.38 3.33 -0.50
N THR A 132 13.20 3.74 0.75
CA THR A 132 13.60 2.95 1.92
C THR A 132 12.81 1.63 1.96
N LEU A 133 11.51 1.68 1.73
CA LEU A 133 10.67 0.48 1.66
C LEU A 133 11.19 -0.48 0.58
N ALA A 134 11.48 0.03 -0.61
CA ALA A 134 11.99 -0.78 -1.71
C ALA A 134 13.32 -1.46 -1.35
N GLU A 135 14.24 -0.75 -0.73
CA GLU A 135 15.52 -1.32 -0.27
C GLU A 135 15.32 -2.41 0.78
N ARG A 136 14.46 -2.14 1.76
CA ARG A 136 14.18 -3.10 2.84
C ARG A 136 13.50 -4.35 2.33
N ALA A 137 12.52 -4.20 1.45
CA ALA A 137 11.81 -5.34 0.86
C ALA A 137 12.73 -6.17 -0.05
N ALA A 138 13.58 -5.51 -0.86
CA ALA A 138 14.55 -6.20 -1.71
C ALA A 138 15.54 -7.02 -0.87
N ALA A 139 16.03 -6.45 0.24
CA ALA A 139 16.92 -7.16 1.14
C ALA A 139 16.26 -8.40 1.77
N ALA A 140 15.00 -8.27 2.18
CA ALA A 140 14.24 -9.39 2.76
C ALA A 140 14.00 -10.53 1.77
N LEU A 141 13.88 -10.20 0.48
CA LEU A 141 13.67 -11.18 -0.60
C LEU A 141 14.98 -11.60 -1.28
N GLU A 142 16.12 -11.17 -0.74
CA GLU A 142 17.45 -11.45 -1.32
C GLU A 142 17.56 -11.01 -2.78
N ALA A 143 16.86 -9.91 -3.13
CA ALA A 143 16.84 -9.35 -4.47
C ALA A 143 17.73 -8.11 -4.55
N ARG A 144 18.10 -7.75 -5.80
CA ARG A 144 18.90 -6.54 -6.01
C ARG A 144 18.00 -5.30 -5.90
N ALA A 145 18.38 -4.39 -5.01
CA ALA A 145 17.69 -3.13 -4.85
C ALA A 145 18.07 -2.14 -5.96
N LYS A 146 17.06 -1.42 -6.47
CA LYS A 146 17.24 -0.24 -7.33
C LYS A 146 16.39 0.86 -6.72
N PRO A 147 16.80 2.14 -6.86
CA PRO A 147 15.92 3.23 -6.42
C PRO A 147 14.55 3.12 -7.10
N LEU A 148 13.50 3.12 -6.30
CA LEU A 148 12.13 3.04 -6.82
C LEU A 148 11.76 4.34 -7.53
N ILE A 149 12.17 5.48 -6.95
CA ILE A 149 11.91 6.80 -7.47
C ILE A 149 13.24 7.49 -7.69
N THR A 150 13.47 7.97 -8.92
CA THR A 150 14.66 8.70 -9.30
C THR A 150 14.35 10.17 -9.57
N ASP A 151 15.37 11.01 -9.63
CA ASP A 151 15.20 12.41 -9.97
C ASP A 151 14.67 12.62 -11.40
N LEU A 152 14.84 11.64 -12.27
CA LEU A 152 14.33 11.68 -13.64
C LEU A 152 12.81 11.60 -13.74
N GLU A 153 12.15 11.12 -12.68
CA GLU A 153 10.70 10.93 -12.67
C GLU A 153 9.93 12.22 -12.36
N ASN A 154 10.64 13.31 -12.09
CA ASN A 154 10.09 14.64 -11.91
C ASN A 154 8.95 14.73 -10.89
N LYS A 155 9.09 13.97 -9.79
CA LYS A 155 8.16 14.00 -8.66
C LYS A 155 8.76 14.79 -7.52
N GLY A 156 7.90 15.51 -6.80
CA GLY A 156 8.29 16.19 -5.57
C GLY A 156 8.71 15.20 -4.48
N GLU A 157 9.34 15.73 -3.45
CA GLU A 157 9.80 14.90 -2.31
C GLU A 157 8.64 14.33 -1.51
N TYR A 158 7.52 15.08 -1.44
CA TYR A 158 6.40 14.70 -0.61
C TYR A 158 5.09 15.29 -1.14
N GLU A 159 4.03 14.50 -1.11
CA GLU A 159 2.66 14.97 -1.30
C GLU A 159 1.85 14.58 -0.07
N LEU A 160 1.09 15.55 0.45
CA LEU A 160 0.30 15.35 1.65
C LEU A 160 -0.77 14.26 1.47
N ALA A 161 -0.95 13.49 2.51
CA ALA A 161 -2.10 12.63 2.66
C ALA A 161 -3.35 13.49 2.91
N GLU A 162 -4.50 12.99 2.52
CA GLU A 162 -5.79 13.63 2.72
C GLU A 162 -6.69 12.73 3.58
N PRO A 163 -7.76 13.30 4.18
CA PRO A 163 -8.71 12.48 4.94
C PRO A 163 -9.21 11.32 4.10
N SER A 164 -9.37 10.17 4.74
CA SER A 164 -9.76 8.91 4.06
C SER A 164 -11.18 8.90 3.51
N GLY A 165 -12.02 9.79 3.99
CA GLY A 165 -13.46 9.78 3.69
C GLY A 165 -14.26 8.83 4.59
N CYS A 166 -13.60 8.24 5.57
CA CYS A 166 -14.27 7.34 6.53
C CYS A 166 -14.97 8.12 7.67
#